data_581c092ce81393c17b7ed1e5b952c964
#
_entry.id   581c092ce81393c17b7ed1e5b952c964
#
_cell.length_a   1.000
_cell.length_b   1.000
_cell.length_c   1.000
_cell.angle_alpha   90.00
_cell.angle_beta   90.00
_cell.angle_gamma   90.00
#
_symmetry.space_group_name_H-M   'P 1'
#
loop_
_entity.id
_entity.type
_entity.pdbx_description
1 polymer ?
#
loop_
_entity_poly.entity_id
_entity_poly.type
_entity_poly.pdbx_seq_one_letter_code
_entity_poly.pdbx_strand_id
1 'polypeptide(L)'
;MPEPLLLIHGLGASGTVWDPVLPLLEGEREVVVLDMPGFGTASPLPDGVEPTAANLGAALHAACVDRGIERPHVAGNSLGGWVGLEMGRAGWAASVTAISPAGLWRAPLGQRPGRDARALGRRLRPLVAAATLVPPVRRRMLSTFAAHPERIPAAAGRELVLGWIDANGYDGANRAMRTHIFEPDGYPEEVPVTIAWGEHDHLVGPPKPARRPAGTRFLVLPDVGHTPMWDDPGLVARTLLEGSAIPAAL
;
A
#
# COMPACT_ATOMS: atom_id res chain seq x y z
N MET A 1 6.04 -9.50 24.26
CA MET A 1 5.04 -9.72 23.19
C MET A 1 5.72 -9.30 21.89
N PRO A 2 5.40 -9.93 20.73
CA PRO A 2 5.91 -9.44 19.46
C PRO A 2 5.53 -7.97 19.25
N GLU A 3 6.40 -7.18 18.61
CA GLU A 3 6.12 -5.79 18.35
C GLU A 3 5.03 -5.64 17.28
N PRO A 4 4.08 -4.67 17.43
CA PRO A 4 3.00 -4.47 16.48
C PRO A 4 3.51 -4.05 15.10
N LEU A 5 3.00 -4.71 14.05
CA LEU A 5 3.25 -4.37 12.65
C LEU A 5 1.94 -4.01 11.95
N LEU A 6 1.76 -2.74 11.63
CA LEU A 6 0.62 -2.24 10.86
C LEU A 6 0.85 -2.46 9.36
N LEU A 7 -0.10 -3.11 8.69
CA LEU A 7 -0.10 -3.32 7.24
C LEU A 7 -1.15 -2.44 6.56
N ILE A 8 -0.72 -1.65 5.56
CA ILE A 8 -1.55 -0.67 4.84
C ILE A 8 -1.57 -1.02 3.35
N HIS A 9 -2.76 -1.22 2.80
CA HIS A 9 -2.97 -1.56 1.40
C HIS A 9 -2.78 -0.36 0.44
N GLY A 10 -2.74 -0.63 -0.87
CA GLY A 10 -2.67 0.38 -1.92
C GLY A 10 -4.03 0.99 -2.30
N LEU A 11 -4.00 1.98 -3.20
CA LEU A 11 -5.18 2.65 -3.73
C LEU A 11 -6.12 1.65 -4.42
N GLY A 12 -7.36 1.58 -3.98
CA GLY A 12 -8.39 0.71 -4.55
C GLY A 12 -8.32 -0.76 -4.10
N ALA A 13 -7.42 -1.09 -3.18
CA ALA A 13 -7.35 -2.39 -2.52
C ALA A 13 -8.05 -2.36 -1.15
N SER A 14 -7.92 -3.45 -0.39
CA SER A 14 -8.28 -3.61 1.01
C SER A 14 -7.19 -4.42 1.72
N GLY A 15 -7.35 -4.61 3.02
CA GLY A 15 -6.44 -5.42 3.84
C GLY A 15 -6.22 -6.85 3.31
N THR A 16 -7.18 -7.41 2.58
CA THR A 16 -7.08 -8.76 1.99
C THR A 16 -5.93 -8.93 1.00
N VAL A 17 -5.34 -7.84 0.50
CA VAL A 17 -4.13 -7.90 -0.32
C VAL A 17 -2.96 -8.54 0.42
N TRP A 18 -2.95 -8.50 1.75
CA TRP A 18 -1.91 -9.05 2.62
C TRP A 18 -2.11 -10.52 3.00
N ASP A 19 -3.29 -11.13 2.70
CA ASP A 19 -3.62 -12.50 3.10
C ASP A 19 -2.52 -13.54 2.83
N PRO A 20 -1.82 -13.54 1.67
CA PRO A 20 -0.78 -14.54 1.42
C PRO A 20 0.49 -14.33 2.29
N VAL A 21 0.66 -13.16 2.88
CA VAL A 21 1.83 -12.81 3.70
C VAL A 21 1.57 -13.08 5.19
N LEU A 22 0.31 -12.96 5.65
CA LEU A 22 -0.04 -13.06 7.07
C LEU A 22 0.47 -14.33 7.74
N PRO A 23 0.29 -15.55 7.17
CA PRO A 23 0.77 -16.78 7.81
C PRO A 23 2.29 -16.83 8.00
N LEU A 24 3.04 -16.03 7.21
CA LEU A 24 4.51 -15.99 7.26
C LEU A 24 5.03 -14.99 8.31
N LEU A 25 4.14 -14.20 8.89
CA LEU A 25 4.46 -13.23 9.95
C LEU A 25 4.00 -13.72 11.33
N GLU A 26 3.23 -14.81 11.37
CA GLU A 26 2.74 -15.40 12.62
C GLU A 26 3.91 -15.78 13.54
N GLY A 27 3.80 -15.38 14.82
CA GLY A 27 4.85 -15.63 15.83
C GLY A 27 6.03 -14.64 15.81
N GLU A 28 6.24 -13.94 14.69
CA GLU A 28 7.31 -12.95 14.55
C GLU A 28 6.85 -11.54 14.91
N ARG A 29 5.61 -11.18 14.59
CA ARG A 29 5.00 -9.86 14.83
C ARG A 29 3.55 -10.01 15.28
N GLU A 30 3.08 -9.04 16.07
CA GLU A 30 1.65 -8.81 16.27
C GLU A 30 1.12 -8.03 15.06
N VAL A 31 0.50 -8.74 14.09
CA VAL A 31 0.09 -8.12 12.83
C VAL A 31 -1.27 -7.43 12.97
N VAL A 32 -1.31 -6.15 12.61
CA VAL A 32 -2.53 -5.34 12.55
C VAL A 32 -2.78 -4.95 11.09
N VAL A 33 -3.86 -5.42 10.51
CA VAL A 33 -4.28 -5.04 9.15
C VAL A 33 -5.44 -4.07 9.27
N LEU A 34 -5.28 -2.86 8.70
CA LEU A 34 -6.33 -1.84 8.69
C LEU A 34 -6.65 -1.43 7.25
N ASP A 35 -7.95 -1.33 6.96
CA ASP A 35 -8.41 -0.67 5.75
C ASP A 35 -8.25 0.86 5.90
N MET A 36 -7.73 1.52 4.87
CA MET A 36 -7.74 2.98 4.83
C MET A 36 -9.16 3.52 4.78
N PRO A 37 -9.45 4.71 5.38
CA PRO A 37 -10.76 5.33 5.30
C PRO A 37 -11.34 5.39 3.89
N GLY A 38 -12.57 4.87 3.73
CA GLY A 38 -13.28 4.78 2.44
C GLY A 38 -12.93 3.55 1.59
N PHE A 39 -12.11 2.63 2.10
CA PHE A 39 -11.76 1.36 1.44
C PHE A 39 -12.18 0.17 2.29
N GLY A 40 -12.31 -1.00 1.65
CA GLY A 40 -12.71 -2.23 2.33
C GLY A 40 -13.95 -2.02 3.18
N THR A 41 -13.82 -2.24 4.48
CA THR A 41 -14.90 -2.09 5.47
C THR A 41 -14.81 -0.77 6.26
N ALA A 42 -13.77 0.05 6.04
CA ALA A 42 -13.56 1.29 6.79
C ALA A 42 -14.49 2.41 6.31
N SER A 43 -15.09 3.13 7.26
CA SER A 43 -15.83 4.35 6.98
C SER A 43 -14.94 5.41 6.31
N PRO A 44 -15.48 6.28 5.46
CA PRO A 44 -14.71 7.38 4.89
C PRO A 44 -14.26 8.37 5.98
N LEU A 45 -13.29 9.23 5.64
CA LEU A 45 -12.94 10.38 6.47
C LEU A 45 -14.17 11.28 6.66
N PRO A 46 -14.20 12.10 7.73
CA PRO A 46 -15.24 13.09 7.94
C PRO A 46 -15.40 14.02 6.73
N ASP A 47 -16.62 14.53 6.55
CA ASP A 47 -16.94 15.46 5.46
C ASP A 47 -15.99 16.68 5.49
N GLY A 48 -15.51 17.07 4.32
CA GLY A 48 -14.58 18.19 4.16
C GLY A 48 -13.11 17.84 4.41
N VAL A 49 -12.79 16.66 4.91
CA VAL A 49 -11.39 16.21 5.06
C VAL A 49 -10.90 15.55 3.79
N GLU A 50 -9.90 16.18 3.14
CA GLU A 50 -9.29 15.61 1.93
C GLU A 50 -8.52 14.32 2.27
N PRO A 51 -8.70 13.22 1.50
CA PRO A 51 -7.99 11.96 1.75
C PRO A 51 -6.55 11.98 1.20
N THR A 52 -5.75 12.93 1.70
CA THR A 52 -4.30 12.96 1.49
C THR A 52 -3.63 11.81 2.23
N ALA A 53 -2.41 11.43 1.83
CA ALA A 53 -1.66 10.39 2.55
C ALA A 53 -1.46 10.74 4.03
N ALA A 54 -1.24 12.02 4.36
CA ALA A 54 -1.11 12.49 5.74
C ALA A 54 -2.42 12.32 6.54
N ASN A 55 -3.57 12.73 5.98
CA ASN A 55 -4.86 12.60 6.66
C ASN A 55 -5.31 11.14 6.81
N LEU A 56 -5.03 10.30 5.81
CA LEU A 56 -5.24 8.85 5.90
C LEU A 56 -4.34 8.25 6.99
N GLY A 57 -3.08 8.67 7.07
CA GLY A 57 -2.14 8.25 8.12
C GLY A 57 -2.59 8.66 9.51
N ALA A 58 -3.08 9.89 9.69
CA ALA A 58 -3.63 10.36 10.96
C ALA A 58 -4.82 9.52 11.43
N ALA A 59 -5.73 9.15 10.52
CA ALA A 59 -6.86 8.30 10.85
C ALA A 59 -6.43 6.88 11.24
N LEU A 60 -5.46 6.30 10.54
CA LEU A 60 -4.92 4.99 10.88
C LEU A 60 -4.15 5.00 12.20
N HIS A 61 -3.39 6.07 12.48
CA HIS A 61 -2.74 6.25 13.78
C HIS A 61 -3.75 6.30 14.92
N ALA A 62 -4.82 7.11 14.79
CA ALA A 62 -5.89 7.14 15.77
C ALA A 62 -6.48 5.75 16.01
N ALA A 63 -6.75 4.99 14.95
CA ALA A 63 -7.26 3.63 15.05
C ALA A 63 -6.25 2.65 15.70
N CYS A 64 -4.95 2.89 15.62
CA CYS A 64 -3.92 2.15 16.37
C CYS A 64 -3.94 2.54 17.85
N VAL A 65 -4.00 3.84 18.16
CA VAL A 65 -4.06 4.34 19.55
C VAL A 65 -5.29 3.79 20.27
N ASP A 66 -6.45 3.75 19.62
CA ASP A 66 -7.68 3.13 20.17
C ASP A 66 -7.50 1.65 20.53
N ARG A 67 -6.48 0.98 19.96
CA ARG A 67 -6.08 -0.41 20.25
C ARG A 67 -4.92 -0.51 21.26
N GLY A 68 -4.47 0.62 21.82
CA GLY A 68 -3.32 0.69 22.72
C GLY A 68 -1.96 0.61 22.02
N ILE A 69 -1.92 0.85 20.69
CA ILE A 69 -0.70 0.79 19.88
C ILE A 69 -0.31 2.23 19.51
N GLU A 70 0.69 2.78 20.17
CA GLU A 70 1.12 4.18 19.95
C GLU A 70 2.06 4.33 18.75
N ARG A 71 3.05 3.43 18.63
CA ARG A 71 4.09 3.49 17.59
C ARG A 71 4.35 2.11 16.99
N PRO A 72 3.48 1.61 16.10
CA PRO A 72 3.72 0.34 15.41
C PRO A 72 4.90 0.47 14.43
N HIS A 73 5.52 -0.65 14.08
CA HIS A 73 6.19 -0.75 12.77
C HIS A 73 5.13 -0.61 11.68
N VAL A 74 5.40 0.16 10.64
CA VAL A 74 4.42 0.39 9.57
C VAL A 74 4.94 -0.18 8.26
N ALA A 75 4.14 -1.03 7.63
CA ALA A 75 4.41 -1.49 6.27
C ALA A 75 3.25 -1.14 5.35
N GLY A 76 3.55 -0.66 4.15
CA GLY A 76 2.51 -0.29 3.20
C GLY A 76 2.93 -0.44 1.75
N ASN A 77 1.95 -0.74 0.88
CA ASN A 77 2.16 -0.81 -0.55
C ASN A 77 1.56 0.39 -1.27
N SER A 78 2.25 0.93 -2.27
CA SER A 78 1.76 2.02 -3.13
C SER A 78 1.31 3.25 -2.34
N LEU A 79 0.02 3.63 -2.39
CA LEU A 79 -0.54 4.69 -1.54
C LEU A 79 -0.33 4.39 -0.06
N GLY A 80 -0.52 3.13 0.38
CA GLY A 80 -0.24 2.72 1.76
C GLY A 80 1.22 2.89 2.16
N GLY A 81 2.15 2.71 1.22
CA GLY A 81 3.57 3.02 1.43
C GLY A 81 3.82 4.51 1.66
N TRP A 82 3.15 5.39 0.92
CA TRP A 82 3.20 6.83 1.16
C TRP A 82 2.56 7.19 2.50
N VAL A 83 1.40 6.62 2.82
CA VAL A 83 0.75 6.80 4.13
C VAL A 83 1.69 6.41 5.27
N GLY A 84 2.39 5.27 5.14
CA GLY A 84 3.41 4.86 6.11
C GLY A 84 4.55 5.86 6.24
N LEU A 85 5.03 6.44 5.13
CA LEU A 85 6.05 7.50 5.16
C LEU A 85 5.55 8.76 5.88
N GLU A 86 4.28 9.16 5.70
CA GLU A 86 3.70 10.30 6.44
C GLU A 86 3.54 9.99 7.94
N MET A 87 3.17 8.76 8.29
CA MET A 87 3.13 8.33 9.71
C MET A 87 4.53 8.37 10.34
N GLY A 88 5.55 7.92 9.61
CA GLY A 88 6.94 8.02 10.05
C GLY A 88 7.40 9.47 10.23
N ARG A 89 7.08 10.35 9.26
CA ARG A 89 7.37 11.78 9.35
C ARG A 89 6.74 12.44 10.60
N ALA A 90 5.52 12.01 10.94
CA ALA A 90 4.81 12.50 12.13
C ALA A 90 5.32 11.90 13.45
N GLY A 91 6.30 10.97 13.42
CA GLY A 91 6.82 10.28 14.60
C GLY A 91 5.88 9.19 15.15
N TRP A 92 4.87 8.78 14.40
CA TRP A 92 3.87 7.78 14.79
C TRP A 92 4.25 6.35 14.45
N ALA A 93 5.41 6.13 13.84
CA ALA A 93 5.91 4.82 13.49
C ALA A 93 7.26 4.52 14.17
N ALA A 94 7.48 3.28 14.59
CA ALA A 94 8.77 2.79 15.07
C ALA A 94 9.75 2.60 13.91
N SER A 95 9.29 2.11 12.77
CA SER A 95 9.99 2.05 11.48
C SER A 95 8.99 2.05 10.33
N VAL A 96 9.45 2.30 9.12
CA VAL A 96 8.61 2.27 7.91
C VAL A 96 9.22 1.36 6.85
N THR A 97 8.41 0.39 6.35
CA THR A 97 8.73 -0.41 5.17
C THR A 97 7.73 -0.08 4.06
N ALA A 98 8.15 0.72 3.09
CA ALA A 98 7.32 1.16 1.99
C ALA A 98 7.61 0.33 0.72
N ILE A 99 6.61 -0.43 0.23
CA ILE A 99 6.71 -1.25 -0.98
C ILE A 99 6.15 -0.46 -2.15
N SER A 100 6.99 -0.18 -3.15
CA SER A 100 6.63 0.58 -4.36
C SER A 100 5.78 1.83 -4.05
N PRO A 101 6.20 2.69 -3.07
CA PRO A 101 5.37 3.77 -2.57
C PRO A 101 5.03 4.80 -3.65
N ALA A 102 3.79 5.28 -3.62
CA ALA A 102 3.38 6.47 -4.34
C ALA A 102 4.00 7.73 -3.71
N GLY A 103 3.84 8.89 -4.34
CA GLY A 103 4.23 10.19 -3.77
C GLY A 103 5.69 10.59 -3.96
N LEU A 104 6.58 9.68 -4.31
CA LEU A 104 8.01 9.94 -4.46
C LEU A 104 8.43 10.48 -5.85
N TRP A 105 7.49 10.92 -6.66
CA TRP A 105 7.76 11.58 -7.94
C TRP A 105 8.25 13.03 -7.76
N ARG A 106 8.81 13.59 -8.83
CA ARG A 106 9.49 14.91 -8.78
C ARG A 106 8.53 16.10 -8.67
N ALA A 107 7.31 15.94 -9.16
CA ALA A 107 6.27 16.94 -9.17
C ALA A 107 4.89 16.26 -9.18
N PRO A 108 3.83 16.94 -8.77
CA PRO A 108 2.48 16.41 -8.86
C PRO A 108 2.15 15.89 -10.26
N LEU A 109 1.48 14.74 -10.32
CA LEU A 109 1.14 14.10 -11.61
C LEU A 109 0.05 14.85 -12.37
N GLY A 110 -0.66 15.77 -11.70
CA GLY A 110 -1.79 16.49 -12.26
C GLY A 110 -3.02 15.61 -12.47
N GLN A 111 -4.14 16.24 -12.80
CA GLN A 111 -5.37 15.51 -13.12
C GLN A 111 -5.21 14.80 -14.48
N ARG A 112 -5.74 13.57 -14.60
CA ARG A 112 -5.90 12.92 -15.90
C ARG A 112 -7.28 13.28 -16.46
N PRO A 113 -7.37 14.06 -17.53
CA PRO A 113 -8.59 14.11 -18.31
C PRO A 113 -8.75 12.76 -19.01
N GLY A 114 -9.82 12.04 -18.76
CA GLY A 114 -10.02 10.75 -19.43
C GLY A 114 -11.29 10.04 -18.98
N ARG A 115 -11.69 9.05 -19.76
CA ARG A 115 -12.82 8.18 -19.44
C ARG A 115 -12.53 7.47 -18.12
N ASP A 116 -13.41 7.63 -17.17
CA ASP A 116 -13.34 6.93 -15.90
C ASP A 116 -13.60 5.44 -16.12
N ALA A 117 -12.52 4.67 -16.25
CA ALA A 117 -12.61 3.21 -16.44
C ALA A 117 -13.35 2.52 -15.29
N ARG A 118 -13.29 3.11 -14.07
CA ARG A 118 -14.03 2.58 -12.92
C ARG A 118 -15.52 2.87 -13.02
N ALA A 119 -15.93 4.07 -13.44
CA ALA A 119 -17.35 4.38 -13.67
C ALA A 119 -17.96 3.42 -14.70
N LEU A 120 -17.22 3.16 -15.78
CA LEU A 120 -17.63 2.14 -16.76
C LEU A 120 -17.66 0.75 -16.13
N GLY A 121 -16.65 0.38 -15.35
CA GLY A 121 -16.58 -0.89 -14.63
C GLY A 121 -17.75 -1.08 -13.66
N ARG A 122 -18.10 -0.04 -12.89
CA ARG A 122 -19.30 -0.06 -12.01
C ARG A 122 -20.59 -0.28 -12.80
N ARG A 123 -20.76 0.44 -13.91
CA ARG A 123 -21.94 0.28 -14.79
C ARG A 123 -22.03 -1.13 -15.40
N LEU A 124 -20.90 -1.74 -15.71
CA LEU A 124 -20.79 -3.07 -16.30
C LEU A 124 -20.40 -4.13 -15.26
N ARG A 125 -20.58 -3.86 -13.97
CA ARG A 125 -20.12 -4.72 -12.87
C ARG A 125 -20.49 -6.20 -13.02
N PRO A 126 -21.74 -6.57 -13.41
CA PRO A 126 -22.07 -7.98 -13.62
C PRO A 126 -21.25 -8.64 -14.71
N LEU A 127 -20.95 -7.91 -15.80
CA LEU A 127 -20.12 -8.42 -16.91
C LEU A 127 -18.65 -8.53 -16.49
N VAL A 128 -18.12 -7.54 -15.76
CA VAL A 128 -16.76 -7.61 -15.20
C VAL A 128 -16.67 -8.79 -14.24
N ALA A 129 -17.65 -8.97 -13.35
CA ALA A 129 -17.70 -10.09 -12.43
C ALA A 129 -17.71 -11.44 -13.15
N ALA A 130 -18.47 -11.59 -14.24
CA ALA A 130 -18.44 -12.78 -15.08
C ALA A 130 -17.09 -12.96 -15.78
N ALA A 131 -16.49 -11.88 -16.30
CA ALA A 131 -15.19 -11.91 -16.97
C ALA A 131 -14.06 -12.37 -16.04
N THR A 132 -14.12 -12.07 -14.74
CA THR A 132 -13.13 -12.58 -13.76
C THR A 132 -13.17 -14.11 -13.58
N LEU A 133 -14.24 -14.78 -13.98
CA LEU A 133 -14.32 -16.25 -13.98
C LEU A 133 -13.50 -16.88 -15.10
N VAL A 134 -13.17 -16.12 -16.15
CA VAL A 134 -12.39 -16.58 -17.30
C VAL A 134 -10.90 -16.37 -17.01
N PRO A 135 -10.10 -17.44 -16.81
CA PRO A 135 -8.71 -17.33 -16.33
C PRO A 135 -7.83 -16.37 -17.15
N PRO A 136 -7.77 -16.43 -18.51
CA PRO A 136 -6.92 -15.52 -19.28
C PRO A 136 -7.36 -14.05 -19.15
N VAL A 137 -8.67 -13.79 -19.05
CA VAL A 137 -9.19 -12.41 -18.88
C VAL A 137 -8.82 -11.88 -17.50
N ARG A 138 -9.02 -12.67 -16.45
CA ARG A 138 -8.64 -12.30 -15.09
C ARG A 138 -7.15 -12.01 -14.98
N ARG A 139 -6.28 -12.89 -15.51
CA ARG A 139 -4.82 -12.69 -15.53
C ARG A 139 -4.46 -11.39 -16.24
N ARG A 140 -5.09 -11.08 -17.36
CA ARG A 140 -4.87 -9.83 -18.09
C ARG A 140 -5.29 -8.60 -17.27
N MET A 141 -6.38 -8.67 -16.50
CA MET A 141 -6.81 -7.59 -15.62
C MET A 141 -5.79 -7.34 -14.49
N LEU A 142 -5.19 -8.40 -13.97
CA LEU A 142 -4.26 -8.33 -12.83
C LEU A 142 -2.81 -8.05 -13.25
N SER A 143 -2.44 -8.25 -14.50
CA SER A 143 -1.06 -8.08 -14.99
C SER A 143 -0.51 -6.66 -14.92
N THR A 144 -1.34 -5.66 -14.63
CA THR A 144 -0.89 -4.28 -14.37
C THR A 144 -0.26 -4.15 -12.98
N PHE A 145 -0.66 -5.00 -12.03
CA PHE A 145 -0.27 -4.90 -10.62
C PHE A 145 0.71 -6.02 -10.22
N ALA A 146 0.53 -7.22 -10.75
CA ALA A 146 1.33 -8.39 -10.43
C ALA A 146 2.19 -8.82 -11.63
N ALA A 147 3.41 -9.27 -11.37
CA ALA A 147 4.26 -9.89 -12.38
C ALA A 147 3.76 -11.30 -12.74
N HIS A 148 3.20 -12.00 -11.74
CA HIS A 148 2.73 -13.38 -11.86
C HIS A 148 1.23 -13.49 -11.53
N PRO A 149 0.32 -12.92 -12.36
CA PRO A 149 -1.11 -12.94 -12.08
C PRO A 149 -1.72 -14.35 -12.10
N GLU A 150 -1.02 -15.34 -12.63
CA GLU A 150 -1.40 -16.76 -12.57
C GLU A 150 -1.26 -17.38 -11.18
N ARG A 151 -0.41 -16.81 -10.31
CA ARG A 151 -0.26 -17.24 -8.91
C ARG A 151 -1.41 -16.79 -8.03
N ILE A 152 -2.20 -15.79 -8.47
CA ILE A 152 -3.33 -15.25 -7.72
C ILE A 152 -4.53 -16.22 -7.82
N PRO A 153 -5.03 -16.77 -6.71
CA PRO A 153 -6.22 -17.63 -6.71
C PRO A 153 -7.43 -16.95 -7.35
N ALA A 154 -8.30 -17.72 -7.97
CA ALA A 154 -9.45 -17.18 -8.70
C ALA A 154 -10.35 -16.28 -7.84
N ALA A 155 -10.59 -16.68 -6.59
CA ALA A 155 -11.41 -15.94 -5.65
C ALA A 155 -10.75 -14.60 -5.29
N ALA A 156 -9.47 -14.61 -4.89
CA ALA A 156 -8.70 -13.43 -4.55
C ALA A 156 -8.58 -12.47 -5.75
N GLY A 157 -8.26 -12.99 -6.95
CA GLY A 157 -8.17 -12.17 -8.15
C GLY A 157 -9.51 -11.50 -8.54
N ARG A 158 -10.63 -12.20 -8.32
CA ARG A 158 -11.97 -11.63 -8.48
C ARG A 158 -12.21 -10.51 -7.46
N GLU A 159 -11.87 -10.74 -6.20
CA GLU A 159 -12.02 -9.77 -5.11
C GLU A 159 -11.19 -8.51 -5.38
N LEU A 160 -9.93 -8.64 -5.77
CA LEU A 160 -9.06 -7.52 -6.14
C LEU A 160 -9.65 -6.67 -7.26
N VAL A 161 -10.16 -7.31 -8.33
CA VAL A 161 -10.76 -6.58 -9.46
C VAL A 161 -12.04 -5.86 -9.06
N LEU A 162 -12.94 -6.54 -8.34
CA LEU A 162 -14.22 -5.96 -7.94
C LEU A 162 -14.04 -4.92 -6.83
N GLY A 163 -13.14 -5.15 -5.86
CA GLY A 163 -12.79 -4.20 -4.83
C GLY A 163 -12.27 -2.89 -5.41
N TRP A 164 -11.39 -2.95 -6.42
CA TRP A 164 -10.94 -1.76 -7.14
C TRP A 164 -12.07 -0.98 -7.80
N ILE A 165 -13.06 -1.66 -8.39
CA ILE A 165 -14.22 -1.02 -9.03
C ILE A 165 -15.12 -0.37 -7.97
N ASP A 166 -15.37 -1.09 -6.88
CA ASP A 166 -16.37 -0.73 -5.86
C ASP A 166 -15.83 0.24 -4.79
N ALA A 167 -14.50 0.45 -4.69
CA ALA A 167 -13.88 1.28 -3.65
C ALA A 167 -14.42 2.73 -3.66
N ASN A 168 -15.21 3.09 -2.65
CA ASN A 168 -15.85 4.40 -2.55
C ASN A 168 -14.85 5.54 -2.34
N GLY A 169 -13.77 5.30 -1.59
CA GLY A 169 -12.71 6.27 -1.31
C GLY A 169 -11.77 6.55 -2.48
N TYR A 170 -11.83 5.73 -3.55
CA TYR A 170 -10.84 5.77 -4.63
C TYR A 170 -10.72 7.14 -5.29
N ASP A 171 -11.82 7.76 -5.70
CA ASP A 171 -11.77 8.96 -6.55
C ASP A 171 -11.20 10.16 -5.78
N GLY A 172 -11.55 10.31 -4.50
CA GLY A 172 -10.99 11.32 -3.62
C GLY A 172 -9.50 11.09 -3.38
N ALA A 173 -9.13 9.88 -2.93
CA ALA A 173 -7.74 9.53 -2.65
C ALA A 173 -6.85 9.57 -3.90
N ASN A 174 -7.34 9.14 -5.07
CA ASN A 174 -6.61 9.26 -6.34
C ASN A 174 -6.38 10.72 -6.74
N ARG A 175 -7.35 11.59 -6.52
CA ARG A 175 -7.20 13.04 -6.76
C ARG A 175 -6.13 13.62 -5.85
N ALA A 176 -6.23 13.39 -4.54
CA ALA A 176 -5.25 13.84 -3.56
C ALA A 176 -3.84 13.30 -3.89
N MET A 177 -3.72 12.00 -4.14
CA MET A 177 -2.46 11.36 -4.53
C MET A 177 -1.83 12.01 -5.76
N ARG A 178 -2.60 12.48 -6.72
CA ARG A 178 -2.08 13.06 -7.98
C ARG A 178 -1.75 14.55 -7.87
N THR A 179 -2.28 15.24 -6.89
CA THR A 179 -2.08 16.69 -6.67
C THR A 179 -1.03 17.00 -5.61
N HIS A 180 -0.62 15.99 -4.83
CA HIS A 180 0.39 16.12 -3.79
C HIS A 180 1.63 15.27 -4.11
N ILE A 181 2.72 15.53 -3.39
CA ILE A 181 3.95 14.73 -3.38
C ILE A 181 4.41 14.55 -1.94
N PHE A 182 5.18 13.51 -1.69
CA PHE A 182 5.88 13.35 -0.42
C PHE A 182 7.10 14.27 -0.37
N GLU A 183 7.30 14.98 0.73
CA GLU A 183 8.48 15.81 0.96
C GLU A 183 9.46 15.06 1.88
N PRO A 184 10.65 14.64 1.38
CA PRO A 184 11.58 13.85 2.17
C PRO A 184 12.37 14.65 3.20
N ASP A 185 12.48 15.98 3.03
CA ASP A 185 13.29 16.85 3.89
C ASP A 185 12.69 16.94 5.30
N GLY A 186 13.57 16.95 6.31
CA GLY A 186 13.15 17.00 7.72
C GLY A 186 12.48 15.71 8.23
N TYR A 187 12.72 14.58 7.56
CA TYR A 187 12.26 13.28 8.06
C TYR A 187 13.02 12.90 9.34
N PRO A 188 12.34 12.40 10.40
CA PRO A 188 12.98 12.04 11.66
C PRO A 188 14.06 10.96 11.48
N GLU A 189 15.29 11.22 11.94
CA GLU A 189 16.40 10.28 11.79
C GLU A 189 16.22 9.01 12.63
N GLU A 190 15.47 9.11 13.73
CA GLU A 190 15.14 8.00 14.63
C GLU A 190 14.09 7.03 14.09
N VAL A 191 13.49 7.31 12.92
CA VAL A 191 12.54 6.43 12.27
C VAL A 191 13.21 5.77 11.05
N PRO A 192 13.71 4.52 11.17
CA PRO A 192 14.32 3.81 10.06
C PRO A 192 13.34 3.61 8.90
N VAL A 193 13.82 3.85 7.68
CA VAL A 193 13.02 3.69 6.46
C VAL A 193 13.64 2.66 5.53
N THR A 194 12.85 1.66 5.15
CA THR A 194 13.14 0.74 4.04
C THR A 194 12.17 1.02 2.90
N ILE A 195 12.69 1.30 1.70
CA ILE A 195 11.90 1.37 0.47
C ILE A 195 12.26 0.17 -0.39
N ALA A 196 11.29 -0.70 -0.64
CA ALA A 196 11.43 -1.88 -1.48
C ALA A 196 10.65 -1.70 -2.78
N TRP A 197 11.27 -1.98 -3.94
CA TRP A 197 10.68 -1.74 -5.25
C TRP A 197 10.62 -3.00 -6.09
N GLY A 198 9.44 -3.35 -6.62
CA GLY A 198 9.31 -4.49 -7.51
C GLY A 198 10.10 -4.28 -8.82
N GLU A 199 10.92 -5.25 -9.22
CA GLU A 199 11.71 -5.20 -10.45
C GLU A 199 10.83 -5.01 -11.68
N HIS A 200 9.65 -5.64 -11.68
CA HIS A 200 8.66 -5.58 -12.76
C HIS A 200 7.50 -4.63 -12.45
N ASP A 201 7.75 -3.59 -11.62
CA ASP A 201 6.74 -2.55 -11.41
C ASP A 201 6.62 -1.67 -12.65
N HIS A 202 5.57 -1.94 -13.45
CA HIS A 202 5.24 -1.15 -14.64
C HIS A 202 4.22 -0.03 -14.37
N LEU A 203 3.74 0.10 -13.13
CA LEU A 203 2.75 1.10 -12.76
C LEU A 203 3.41 2.39 -12.27
N VAL A 204 4.42 2.26 -11.43
CA VAL A 204 5.17 3.38 -10.84
C VAL A 204 6.67 3.11 -10.99
N GLY A 205 7.41 4.08 -11.50
CA GLY A 205 8.86 3.98 -11.60
C GLY A 205 9.58 4.28 -10.27
N PRO A 206 10.78 3.70 -10.04
CA PRO A 206 11.51 3.88 -8.79
C PRO A 206 11.94 5.35 -8.58
N PRO A 207 11.91 5.84 -7.33
CA PRO A 207 12.25 7.22 -7.02
C PRO A 207 13.76 7.48 -7.16
N LYS A 208 14.11 8.70 -7.57
CA LYS A 208 15.50 9.17 -7.47
C LYS A 208 15.93 9.25 -6.00
N PRO A 209 17.24 9.10 -5.70
CA PRO A 209 17.74 9.18 -4.32
C PRO A 209 17.27 10.43 -3.56
N ALA A 210 17.31 11.60 -4.20
CA ALA A 210 16.87 12.87 -3.61
C ALA A 210 15.35 12.95 -3.30
N ARG A 211 14.56 11.94 -3.66
CA ARG A 211 13.12 11.87 -3.35
C ARG A 211 12.82 10.84 -2.24
N ARG A 212 13.84 10.37 -1.55
CA ARG A 212 13.74 9.43 -0.42
C ARG A 212 14.18 10.14 0.86
N PRO A 213 13.63 9.81 2.03
CA PRO A 213 14.19 10.25 3.31
C PRO A 213 15.68 9.95 3.41
N ALA A 214 16.42 10.79 4.10
CA ALA A 214 17.84 10.53 4.38
C ALA A 214 18.01 9.18 5.11
N GLY A 215 19.10 8.47 4.86
CA GLY A 215 19.35 7.16 5.50
C GLY A 215 18.45 6.01 5.00
N THR A 216 17.59 6.23 4.01
CA THR A 216 16.71 5.17 3.49
C THR A 216 17.51 3.97 2.96
N ARG A 217 17.21 2.76 3.48
CA ARG A 217 17.58 1.48 2.87
C ARG A 217 16.72 1.24 1.63
N PHE A 218 17.33 1.22 0.45
CA PHE A 218 16.62 0.97 -0.80
C PHE A 218 16.93 -0.43 -1.34
N LEU A 219 15.86 -1.20 -1.65
CA LEU A 219 15.93 -2.56 -2.16
C LEU A 219 15.18 -2.68 -3.48
N VAL A 220 15.69 -3.52 -4.38
CA VAL A 220 14.91 -4.01 -5.53
C VAL A 220 14.48 -5.43 -5.22
N LEU A 221 13.20 -5.70 -5.31
CA LEU A 221 12.62 -7.02 -5.11
C LEU A 221 12.59 -7.73 -6.47
N PRO A 222 13.35 -8.83 -6.64
CA PRO A 222 13.46 -9.50 -7.92
C PRO A 222 12.17 -10.23 -8.29
N ASP A 223 11.87 -10.29 -9.60
CA ASP A 223 10.78 -11.07 -10.20
C ASP A 223 9.37 -10.78 -9.65
N VAL A 224 9.12 -9.57 -9.13
CA VAL A 224 7.80 -9.17 -8.62
C VAL A 224 7.35 -7.84 -9.19
N GLY A 225 6.01 -7.64 -9.25
CA GLY A 225 5.38 -6.43 -9.76
C GLY A 225 5.12 -5.37 -8.70
N HIS A 226 4.17 -4.48 -9.00
CA HIS A 226 3.76 -3.36 -8.12
C HIS A 226 3.15 -3.82 -6.79
N THR A 227 2.40 -4.93 -6.81
CA THR A 227 1.72 -5.52 -5.66
C THR A 227 2.29 -6.93 -5.42
N PRO A 228 3.49 -7.03 -4.78
CA PRO A 228 4.28 -8.27 -4.79
C PRO A 228 3.76 -9.35 -3.85
N MET A 229 2.73 -9.07 -3.03
CA MET A 229 2.23 -9.96 -1.98
C MET A 229 1.75 -11.31 -2.52
N TRP A 230 1.28 -11.33 -3.77
CA TRP A 230 0.86 -12.56 -4.47
C TRP A 230 1.95 -13.12 -5.40
N ASP A 231 2.91 -12.29 -5.81
CA ASP A 231 4.01 -12.74 -6.66
C ASP A 231 5.01 -13.61 -5.87
N ASP A 232 5.47 -13.10 -4.71
CA ASP A 232 6.36 -13.81 -3.77
C ASP A 232 6.06 -13.37 -2.32
N PRO A 233 5.10 -14.04 -1.64
CA PRO A 233 4.78 -13.75 -0.25
C PRO A 233 5.98 -13.91 0.70
N GLY A 234 6.86 -14.88 0.42
CA GLY A 234 8.05 -15.13 1.24
C GLY A 234 9.06 -14.00 1.17
N LEU A 235 9.30 -13.47 -0.03
CA LEU A 235 10.17 -12.30 -0.23
C LEU A 235 9.58 -11.08 0.49
N VAL A 236 8.27 -10.87 0.38
CA VAL A 236 7.58 -9.76 1.07
C VAL A 236 7.71 -9.92 2.58
N ALA A 237 7.38 -11.09 3.15
CA ALA A 237 7.49 -11.33 4.59
C ALA A 237 8.90 -11.05 5.12
N ARG A 238 9.94 -11.58 4.46
CA ARG A 238 11.34 -11.28 4.83
C ARG A 238 11.65 -9.79 4.80
N THR A 239 11.21 -9.09 3.75
CA THR A 239 11.41 -7.64 3.60
C THR A 239 10.76 -6.87 4.75
N LEU A 240 9.55 -7.26 5.17
CA LEU A 240 8.84 -6.64 6.28
C LEU A 240 9.53 -6.90 7.62
N LEU A 241 9.94 -8.14 7.87
CA LEU A 241 10.65 -8.52 9.10
C LEU A 241 12.01 -7.80 9.22
N GLU A 242 12.78 -7.76 8.14
CA GLU A 242 14.06 -7.03 8.12
C GLU A 242 13.87 -5.52 8.28
N GLY A 243 12.84 -4.93 7.64
CA GLY A 243 12.54 -3.50 7.72
C GLY A 243 11.96 -3.06 9.06
N SER A 244 11.42 -4.00 9.84
CA SER A 244 10.90 -3.80 11.19
C SER A 244 11.84 -4.34 12.29
N ALA A 245 13.04 -4.81 11.95
CA ALA A 245 14.05 -5.15 12.93
C ALA A 245 14.60 -3.84 13.55
N ILE A 246 14.47 -3.70 14.88
CA ILE A 246 15.15 -2.62 15.60
C ILE A 246 16.64 -2.98 15.61
N PRO A 247 17.53 -2.09 15.13
CA PRO A 247 18.97 -2.31 15.33
C PRO A 247 19.22 -2.47 16.84
N ALA A 248 19.93 -3.55 17.23
CA ALA A 248 20.39 -3.67 18.62
C ALA A 248 21.12 -2.36 18.96
N ALA A 249 20.71 -1.71 20.04
CA ALA A 249 21.41 -0.52 20.53
C ALA A 249 22.87 -0.91 20.74
N LEU A 250 23.78 -0.22 20.02
CA LEU A 250 25.24 -0.38 20.18
C LEU A 250 25.68 0.20 21.52
#